data_efb6907212cdc92c8d1ebf74d0791ccf
#
_entry.id   efb6907212cdc92c8d1ebf74d0791ccf
#
_cell.length_a   1.000
_cell.length_b   1.000
_cell.length_c   1.000
_cell.angle_alpha   90.00
_cell.angle_beta   90.00
_cell.angle_gamma   90.00
#
_symmetry.space_group_name_H-M   'P 1'
#
loop_
_entity.id
_entity.type
_entity.pdbx_description
1 polymer ?
#
loop_
_entity_poly.entity_id
_entity_poly.type
_entity_poly.pdbx_seq_one_letter_code
_entity_poly.pdbx_strand_id
1 'polypeptide(L)'
;MSFSLQTSPLDLLDKRLLNDIQWTFPLFERPFLKISLSYGVSESEIIHRISKLKTKGLIRQINAIFDTRKLGYKSALVAFSVKPDKVDFVANEINKHPGVSHNYERSHEFNIWFTLAVGPNDDMKIVLNNMASLDGVIKYRLLPTLKLYKIGVKLDMVNGDPTVPLPSDKVREPVAKSFEITERDKDFIRELQKDLKIVPEPFRIPAENLGITTTELFDRARDYEKIGVMRRFAAILRHREAGFIANGMIVWNVPTDSIDEIGNRLATFPEVSHCYRRPVYKDWRFNLFSMIHARSLESAKKIALEISKIIGIDDYQILFSTREFKKERVKYFEKV
;
A
#
# COMPACT_ATOMS: atom_id res chain seq x y z
N MET A 1 -29.35 -11.07 12.36
CA MET A 1 -29.30 -9.93 13.31
C MET A 1 -28.04 -9.14 13.02
N SER A 2 -28.18 -8.00 12.39
CA SER A 2 -27.07 -7.11 12.00
C SER A 2 -26.67 -6.28 13.23
N PHE A 3 -25.54 -6.59 13.86
CA PHE A 3 -24.94 -5.70 14.86
C PHE A 3 -24.31 -4.51 14.13
N SER A 4 -25.04 -3.42 13.99
CA SER A 4 -24.46 -2.12 13.69
C SER A 4 -23.70 -1.65 14.95
N LEU A 5 -22.39 -1.87 14.98
CA LEU A 5 -21.52 -1.17 15.90
C LEU A 5 -21.63 0.33 15.58
N GLN A 6 -22.43 1.06 16.36
CA GLN A 6 -22.39 2.53 16.39
C GLN A 6 -20.99 2.93 16.86
N THR A 7 -20.11 3.20 15.88
CA THR A 7 -18.80 3.77 16.18
C THR A 7 -19.02 5.21 16.65
N SER A 8 -18.77 5.48 17.93
CA SER A 8 -18.70 6.86 18.45
C SER A 8 -17.82 7.68 17.49
N PRO A 9 -18.26 8.87 17.06
CA PRO A 9 -17.50 9.71 16.16
C PRO A 9 -16.11 9.97 16.75
N LEU A 10 -15.09 10.04 15.88
CA LEU A 10 -13.72 10.41 16.28
C LEU A 10 -13.73 11.84 16.80
N ASP A 11 -13.17 12.06 17.97
CA ASP A 11 -12.96 13.41 18.48
C ASP A 11 -11.78 14.10 17.76
N LEU A 12 -11.56 15.38 18.03
CA LEU A 12 -10.55 16.18 17.36
C LEU A 12 -9.13 15.66 17.69
N LEU A 13 -8.92 15.18 18.91
CA LEU A 13 -7.62 14.62 19.33
C LEU A 13 -7.31 13.32 18.56
N ASP A 14 -8.29 12.40 18.45
CA ASP A 14 -8.14 11.17 17.66
C ASP A 14 -7.78 11.47 16.20
N LYS A 15 -8.45 12.46 15.59
CA LYS A 15 -8.20 12.88 14.20
C LYS A 15 -6.79 13.44 14.00
N ARG A 16 -6.37 14.34 14.89
CA ARG A 16 -5.00 14.91 14.86
C ARG A 16 -3.95 13.83 15.08
N LEU A 17 -4.17 12.97 16.07
CA LEU A 17 -3.28 11.85 16.38
C LEU A 17 -3.09 10.94 15.14
N LEU A 18 -4.19 10.56 14.47
CA LEU A 18 -4.14 9.77 13.24
C LEU A 18 -3.39 10.50 12.11
N ASN A 19 -3.59 11.82 11.97
CA ASN A 19 -2.88 12.62 10.97
C ASN A 19 -1.36 12.61 11.19
N ASP A 20 -0.90 12.68 12.43
CA ASP A 20 0.52 12.74 12.73
C ASP A 20 1.18 11.37 12.61
N ILE A 21 0.61 10.34 13.25
CA ILE A 21 1.23 9.01 13.29
C ILE A 21 1.19 8.27 11.95
N GLN A 22 0.27 8.59 11.03
CA GLN A 22 0.29 8.03 9.67
C GLN A 22 1.47 8.55 8.84
N TRP A 23 2.05 9.66 9.27
CA TRP A 23 3.17 10.29 8.60
C TRP A 23 4.50 9.89 9.21
N THR A 24 4.63 10.08 10.51
CA THR A 24 5.85 9.78 11.28
C THR A 24 5.46 9.29 12.66
N PHE A 25 5.94 8.11 13.03
CA PHE A 25 5.86 7.59 14.38
C PHE A 25 7.23 7.70 15.05
N PRO A 26 7.34 8.21 16.29
CA PRO A 26 8.63 8.46 16.92
C PRO A 26 9.42 7.18 17.21
N LEU A 27 10.68 7.15 16.78
CA LEU A 27 11.65 6.12 17.16
C LEU A 27 12.36 6.52 18.45
N PHE A 28 11.70 6.27 19.57
CA PHE A 28 12.16 6.54 20.93
C PHE A 28 11.83 5.37 21.84
N GLU A 29 12.51 5.26 22.97
CA GLU A 29 12.24 4.22 23.97
C GLU A 29 10.77 4.23 24.41
N ARG A 30 10.26 5.43 24.77
CA ARG A 30 8.85 5.69 25.15
C ARG A 30 8.19 6.59 24.11
N PRO A 31 7.80 6.05 22.94
CA PRO A 31 7.28 6.86 21.85
C PRO A 31 5.92 7.49 22.18
N PHE A 32 5.08 6.81 22.98
CA PHE A 32 3.78 7.31 23.37
C PHE A 32 3.90 8.46 24.37
N LEU A 33 4.91 8.45 25.25
CA LEU A 33 5.26 9.59 26.08
C LEU A 33 5.68 10.79 25.21
N LYS A 34 6.50 10.56 24.19
CA LYS A 34 6.90 11.64 23.27
C LYS A 34 5.70 12.26 22.56
N ILE A 35 4.74 11.44 22.12
CA ILE A 35 3.49 11.91 21.50
C ILE A 35 2.65 12.66 22.52
N SER A 36 2.47 12.14 23.75
CA SER A 36 1.62 12.73 24.78
C SER A 36 2.01 14.16 25.14
N LEU A 37 3.31 14.44 25.19
CA LEU A 37 3.85 15.79 25.42
C LEU A 37 3.40 16.80 24.36
N SER A 38 3.27 16.38 23.10
CA SER A 38 2.81 17.26 22.00
C SER A 38 1.33 17.60 22.08
N TYR A 39 0.54 16.79 22.79
CA TYR A 39 -0.91 16.96 22.93
C TYR A 39 -1.35 17.44 24.33
N GLY A 40 -0.44 17.55 25.27
CA GLY A 40 -0.76 17.96 26.67
C GLY A 40 -1.63 16.95 27.40
N VAL A 41 -1.51 15.65 27.11
CA VAL A 41 -2.24 14.56 27.75
C VAL A 41 -1.27 13.55 28.36
N SER A 42 -1.77 12.58 29.13
CA SER A 42 -0.93 11.53 29.70
C SER A 42 -0.51 10.48 28.64
N GLU A 43 0.61 9.78 28.86
CA GLU A 43 1.03 8.66 28.03
C GLU A 43 -0.01 7.55 28.00
N SER A 44 -0.64 7.26 29.16
CA SER A 44 -1.70 6.26 29.27
C SER A 44 -2.90 6.59 28.40
N GLU A 45 -3.26 7.87 28.28
CA GLU A 45 -4.33 8.33 27.38
C GLU A 45 -3.98 8.08 25.91
N ILE A 46 -2.76 8.39 25.49
CA ILE A 46 -2.32 8.10 24.10
C ILE A 46 -2.33 6.59 23.82
N ILE A 47 -1.80 5.78 24.72
CA ILE A 47 -1.82 4.31 24.59
C ILE A 47 -3.26 3.80 24.49
N HIS A 48 -4.16 4.27 25.35
CA HIS A 48 -5.58 3.90 25.33
C HIS A 48 -6.24 4.26 23.99
N ARG A 49 -6.04 5.50 23.51
CA ARG A 49 -6.61 5.99 22.24
C ARG A 49 -6.11 5.19 21.05
N ILE A 50 -4.81 4.99 20.93
CA ILE A 50 -4.22 4.22 19.82
C ILE A 50 -4.71 2.78 19.86
N SER A 51 -4.78 2.14 21.04
CA SER A 51 -5.34 0.79 21.20
C SER A 51 -6.80 0.73 20.74
N LYS A 52 -7.62 1.70 21.15
CA LYS A 52 -9.03 1.82 20.75
C LYS A 52 -9.18 2.02 19.23
N LEU A 53 -8.37 2.89 18.62
CA LEU A 53 -8.36 3.13 17.17
C LEU A 53 -7.93 1.88 16.40
N LYS A 54 -7.00 1.09 16.95
CA LYS A 54 -6.57 -0.17 16.39
C LYS A 54 -7.66 -1.27 16.50
N THR A 55 -8.31 -1.37 17.64
CA THR A 55 -9.46 -2.29 17.86
C THR A 55 -10.64 -1.95 16.95
N LYS A 56 -10.90 -0.65 16.72
CA LYS A 56 -11.90 -0.18 15.75
C LYS A 56 -11.49 -0.42 14.29
N GLY A 57 -10.29 -0.91 14.02
CA GLY A 57 -9.78 -1.17 12.69
C GLY A 57 -9.34 0.05 11.89
N LEU A 58 -9.34 1.25 12.47
CA LEU A 58 -8.85 2.48 11.81
C LEU A 58 -7.33 2.45 11.62
N ILE A 59 -6.59 2.03 12.65
CA ILE A 59 -5.17 1.73 12.55
C ILE A 59 -5.02 0.25 12.26
N ARG A 60 -4.43 -0.06 11.13
CA ARG A 60 -4.18 -1.43 10.72
C ARG A 60 -2.94 -2.02 11.40
N GLN A 61 -1.85 -1.27 11.35
CA GLN A 61 -0.56 -1.61 11.97
C GLN A 61 0.32 -0.37 12.10
N ILE A 62 1.31 -0.42 12.99
CA ILE A 62 2.35 0.59 13.15
C ILE A 62 3.69 -0.12 12.94
N ASN A 63 4.44 0.22 11.90
CA ASN A 63 5.70 -0.43 11.58
C ASN A 63 6.57 0.36 10.60
N ALA A 64 7.75 -0.16 10.29
CA ALA A 64 8.62 0.35 9.25
C ALA A 64 8.00 0.14 7.85
N ILE A 65 8.12 1.15 7.00
CA ILE A 65 7.71 1.13 5.60
C ILE A 65 8.97 1.15 4.74
N PHE A 66 9.31 0.00 4.17
CA PHE A 66 10.51 -0.17 3.35
C PHE A 66 10.24 0.15 1.87
N ASP A 67 11.31 0.52 1.14
CA ASP A 67 11.28 0.59 -0.31
C ASP A 67 11.58 -0.78 -0.91
N THR A 68 10.55 -1.42 -1.46
CA THR A 68 10.60 -2.76 -2.05
C THR A 68 11.75 -2.94 -3.04
N ARG A 69 12.05 -1.90 -3.86
CA ARG A 69 13.11 -1.95 -4.88
C ARG A 69 14.50 -1.88 -4.27
N LYS A 70 14.68 -1.04 -3.23
CA LYS A 70 15.96 -0.94 -2.52
C LYS A 70 16.29 -2.20 -1.71
N LEU A 71 15.28 -2.99 -1.37
CA LEU A 71 15.45 -4.33 -0.80
C LEU A 71 15.77 -5.41 -1.85
N GLY A 72 15.92 -5.03 -3.13
CA GLY A 72 16.19 -5.96 -4.23
C GLY A 72 14.97 -6.74 -4.72
N TYR A 73 13.78 -6.47 -4.16
CA TYR A 73 12.54 -7.14 -4.60
C TYR A 73 12.05 -6.55 -5.92
N LYS A 74 11.59 -7.43 -6.79
CA LYS A 74 10.87 -7.08 -8.02
C LYS A 74 9.37 -7.21 -7.74
N SER A 75 8.57 -6.21 -8.10
CA SER A 75 7.13 -6.27 -7.92
C SER A 75 6.38 -5.90 -9.20
N ALA A 76 5.25 -6.56 -9.42
CA ALA A 76 4.38 -6.28 -10.55
C ALA A 76 2.91 -6.48 -10.17
N LEU A 77 2.04 -5.79 -10.88
CA LEU A 77 0.62 -6.12 -10.93
C LEU A 77 0.45 -7.32 -11.86
N VAL A 78 -0.39 -8.26 -11.45
CA VAL A 78 -0.72 -9.45 -12.24
C VAL A 78 -2.23 -9.52 -12.40
N ALA A 79 -2.68 -9.87 -13.60
CA ALA A 79 -4.08 -10.09 -13.91
C ALA A 79 -4.26 -11.54 -14.38
N PHE A 80 -5.12 -12.30 -13.73
CA PHE A 80 -5.51 -13.65 -14.11
C PHE A 80 -6.93 -13.67 -14.67
N SER A 81 -7.13 -14.39 -15.77
CA SER A 81 -8.43 -14.87 -16.23
C SER A 81 -8.65 -16.25 -15.65
N VAL A 82 -9.67 -16.40 -14.81
CA VAL A 82 -9.95 -17.63 -14.06
C VAL A 82 -11.40 -18.04 -14.30
N LYS A 83 -11.65 -19.36 -14.41
CA LYS A 83 -13.01 -19.91 -14.51
C LYS A 83 -13.84 -19.47 -13.30
N PRO A 84 -15.12 -19.05 -13.48
CA PRO A 84 -15.94 -18.51 -12.40
C PRO A 84 -16.07 -19.41 -11.17
N ASP A 85 -16.18 -20.73 -11.36
CA ASP A 85 -16.27 -21.73 -10.31
C ASP A 85 -14.94 -22.00 -9.56
N LYS A 86 -13.82 -21.48 -10.07
CA LYS A 86 -12.48 -21.66 -9.51
C LYS A 86 -11.89 -20.39 -8.88
N VAL A 87 -12.59 -19.28 -8.93
CA VAL A 87 -12.08 -17.97 -8.46
C VAL A 87 -11.64 -18.04 -7.00
N ASP A 88 -12.46 -18.61 -6.11
CA ASP A 88 -12.13 -18.70 -4.68
C ASP A 88 -10.93 -19.61 -4.42
N PHE A 89 -10.86 -20.75 -5.09
CA PHE A 89 -9.74 -21.68 -4.98
C PHE A 89 -8.44 -21.00 -5.41
N VAL A 90 -8.40 -20.42 -6.61
CA VAL A 90 -7.20 -19.77 -7.17
C VAL A 90 -6.79 -18.57 -6.31
N ALA A 91 -7.74 -17.75 -5.85
CA ALA A 91 -7.44 -16.62 -4.99
C ALA A 91 -6.81 -17.03 -3.66
N ASN A 92 -7.31 -18.12 -3.05
CA ASN A 92 -6.79 -18.65 -1.81
C ASN A 92 -5.38 -19.23 -1.98
N GLU A 93 -5.10 -19.96 -3.07
CA GLU A 93 -3.77 -20.48 -3.37
C GLU A 93 -2.75 -19.35 -3.61
N ILE A 94 -3.12 -18.34 -4.42
CA ILE A 94 -2.30 -17.15 -4.64
C ILE A 94 -1.97 -16.44 -3.31
N ASN A 95 -2.95 -16.35 -2.41
CA ASN A 95 -2.79 -15.66 -1.13
C ASN A 95 -1.79 -16.31 -0.17
N LYS A 96 -1.44 -17.58 -0.35
CA LYS A 96 -0.43 -18.28 0.45
C LYS A 96 0.98 -17.72 0.21
N HIS A 97 1.24 -17.15 -0.97
CA HIS A 97 2.55 -16.61 -1.27
C HIS A 97 2.82 -15.32 -0.47
N PRO A 98 3.94 -15.23 0.28
CA PRO A 98 4.25 -14.09 1.16
C PRO A 98 4.44 -12.76 0.41
N GLY A 99 4.83 -12.81 -0.85
CA GLY A 99 4.96 -11.65 -1.73
C GLY A 99 3.66 -11.13 -2.31
N VAL A 100 2.54 -11.82 -2.12
CA VAL A 100 1.20 -11.32 -2.55
C VAL A 100 0.65 -10.41 -1.46
N SER A 101 0.57 -9.12 -1.76
CA SER A 101 0.14 -8.09 -0.81
C SER A 101 -1.32 -7.67 -0.96
N HIS A 102 -1.79 -7.62 -2.19
CA HIS A 102 -3.15 -7.24 -2.56
C HIS A 102 -3.70 -8.27 -3.53
N ASN A 103 -4.93 -8.70 -3.33
CA ASN A 103 -5.62 -9.61 -4.24
C ASN A 103 -7.10 -9.26 -4.26
N TYR A 104 -7.62 -8.95 -5.45
CA TYR A 104 -8.99 -8.49 -5.67
C TYR A 104 -9.64 -9.26 -6.81
N GLU A 105 -10.93 -9.54 -6.66
CA GLU A 105 -11.77 -9.83 -7.80
C GLU A 105 -12.29 -8.53 -8.43
N ARG A 106 -12.35 -8.53 -9.78
CA ARG A 106 -12.89 -7.42 -10.55
C ARG A 106 -13.84 -7.93 -11.62
N SER A 107 -14.86 -7.13 -11.96
CA SER A 107 -15.82 -7.44 -13.02
C SER A 107 -15.21 -7.23 -14.40
N HIS A 108 -14.36 -8.17 -14.82
CA HIS A 108 -13.68 -8.18 -16.12
C HIS A 108 -13.33 -9.62 -16.52
N GLU A 109 -12.96 -9.87 -17.78
CA GLU A 109 -12.43 -11.15 -18.24
C GLU A 109 -11.20 -11.58 -17.43
N PHE A 110 -10.27 -10.65 -17.20
CA PHE A 110 -9.26 -10.82 -16.17
C PHE A 110 -9.90 -10.50 -14.83
N ASN A 111 -10.34 -11.52 -14.11
CA ASN A 111 -11.19 -11.38 -12.93
C ASN A 111 -10.42 -11.43 -11.59
N ILE A 112 -9.17 -11.94 -11.55
CA ILE A 112 -8.31 -11.88 -10.37
C ILE A 112 -7.12 -10.96 -10.64
N TRP A 113 -6.96 -9.97 -9.75
CA TRP A 113 -5.92 -8.95 -9.83
C TRP A 113 -5.13 -8.89 -8.54
N PHE A 114 -3.84 -9.17 -8.61
CA PHE A 114 -2.98 -9.17 -7.44
C PHE A 114 -1.64 -8.51 -7.68
N THR A 115 -1.04 -8.01 -6.60
CA THR A 115 0.34 -7.50 -6.62
C THR A 115 1.25 -8.59 -6.09
N LEU A 116 2.19 -9.03 -6.92
CA LEU A 116 3.22 -10.01 -6.58
C LEU A 116 4.56 -9.30 -6.44
N ALA A 117 5.24 -9.53 -5.32
CA ALA A 117 6.63 -9.18 -5.10
C ALA A 117 7.45 -10.47 -4.91
N VAL A 118 8.58 -10.56 -5.57
CA VAL A 118 9.51 -11.69 -5.41
C VAL A 118 10.85 -11.18 -4.88
N GLY A 119 11.50 -12.01 -4.08
CA GLY A 119 12.79 -11.71 -3.47
C GLY A 119 13.90 -11.53 -4.49
N PRO A 120 15.07 -11.00 -4.06
CA PRO A 120 16.20 -10.76 -4.96
C PRO A 120 16.73 -12.03 -5.63
N ASN A 121 16.57 -13.18 -4.99
CA ASN A 121 17.05 -14.48 -5.49
C ASN A 121 15.98 -15.26 -6.28
N ASP A 122 14.76 -14.76 -6.36
CA ASP A 122 13.63 -15.43 -7.01
C ASP A 122 13.43 -14.93 -8.43
N ASP A 123 13.01 -15.83 -9.32
CA ASP A 123 12.57 -15.46 -10.67
C ASP A 123 11.05 -15.24 -10.69
N MET A 124 10.63 -14.01 -10.98
CA MET A 124 9.23 -13.62 -11.12
C MET A 124 8.47 -14.51 -12.11
N LYS A 125 9.10 -14.93 -13.21
CA LYS A 125 8.45 -15.76 -14.22
C LYS A 125 8.22 -17.18 -13.72
N ILE A 126 9.17 -17.74 -12.98
CA ILE A 126 9.03 -19.08 -12.39
C ILE A 126 7.89 -19.08 -11.37
N VAL A 127 7.90 -18.13 -10.44
CA VAL A 127 6.84 -17.99 -9.42
C VAL A 127 5.47 -17.83 -10.08
N LEU A 128 5.40 -16.96 -11.10
CA LEU A 128 4.15 -16.69 -11.81
C LEU A 128 3.66 -17.88 -12.62
N ASN A 129 4.54 -18.64 -13.29
CA ASN A 129 4.18 -19.86 -14.02
C ASN A 129 3.62 -20.93 -13.07
N ASN A 130 4.19 -21.08 -11.87
CA ASN A 130 3.66 -22.00 -10.86
C ASN A 130 2.24 -21.59 -10.42
N MET A 131 2.00 -20.29 -10.23
CA MET A 131 0.65 -19.79 -9.93
C MET A 131 -0.31 -19.96 -11.13
N ALA A 132 0.18 -19.79 -12.35
CA ALA A 132 -0.62 -19.92 -13.56
C ALA A 132 -0.96 -21.38 -13.90
N SER A 133 -0.28 -22.36 -13.33
CA SER A 133 -0.59 -23.79 -13.48
C SER A 133 -1.72 -24.27 -12.56
N LEU A 134 -2.27 -23.43 -11.69
CA LEU A 134 -3.40 -23.76 -10.83
C LEU A 134 -4.64 -24.09 -11.68
N ASP A 135 -5.38 -25.12 -11.26
CA ASP A 135 -6.62 -25.49 -11.93
C ASP A 135 -7.62 -24.32 -11.95
N GLY A 136 -8.14 -24.04 -13.14
CA GLY A 136 -9.07 -22.94 -13.39
C GLY A 136 -8.43 -21.66 -13.94
N VAL A 137 -7.10 -21.51 -13.92
CA VAL A 137 -6.42 -20.39 -14.59
C VAL A 137 -6.41 -20.61 -16.10
N ILE A 138 -6.94 -19.66 -16.85
CA ILE A 138 -7.03 -19.73 -18.33
C ILE A 138 -5.83 -19.04 -18.97
N LYS A 139 -5.54 -17.82 -18.52
CA LYS A 139 -4.43 -16.99 -19.01
C LYS A 139 -4.07 -15.91 -17.99
N TYR A 140 -2.91 -15.29 -18.18
CA TYR A 140 -2.48 -14.20 -17.31
C TYR A 140 -1.77 -13.07 -18.06
N ARG A 141 -1.66 -11.92 -17.41
CA ARG A 141 -0.85 -10.79 -17.87
C ARG A 141 0.02 -10.30 -16.71
N LEU A 142 1.33 -10.20 -16.98
CA LEU A 142 2.30 -9.62 -16.08
C LEU A 142 2.44 -8.13 -16.41
N LEU A 143 2.06 -7.26 -15.51
CA LEU A 143 1.94 -5.82 -15.71
C LEU A 143 2.92 -5.05 -14.82
N PRO A 144 4.25 -5.14 -15.06
CA PRO A 144 5.23 -4.37 -14.30
C PRO A 144 5.02 -2.86 -14.48
N THR A 145 5.49 -2.08 -13.54
CA THR A 145 5.50 -0.62 -13.65
C THR A 145 6.63 -0.20 -14.58
N LEU A 146 6.30 0.33 -15.76
CA LEU A 146 7.26 0.93 -16.69
C LEU A 146 7.62 2.36 -16.27
N LYS A 147 6.62 3.12 -15.82
CA LYS A 147 6.79 4.48 -15.29
C LYS A 147 5.76 4.77 -14.22
N LEU A 148 6.18 5.50 -13.21
CA LEU A 148 5.35 5.97 -12.11
C LEU A 148 5.14 7.47 -12.26
N TYR A 149 3.88 7.94 -12.27
CA TYR A 149 3.53 9.36 -12.30
C TYR A 149 3.01 9.86 -10.97
N LYS A 150 2.25 9.04 -10.24
CA LYS A 150 1.73 9.38 -8.90
C LYS A 150 1.64 8.14 -8.02
N ILE A 151 2.04 8.28 -6.76
CA ILE A 151 1.84 7.26 -5.73
C ILE A 151 1.58 7.94 -4.39
N GLY A 152 0.53 7.50 -3.73
CA GLY A 152 0.24 7.84 -2.34
C GLY A 152 -0.99 8.70 -2.15
N VAL A 153 -1.62 8.47 -1.02
CA VAL A 153 -2.73 9.24 -0.46
C VAL A 153 -2.37 9.55 0.98
N LYS A 154 -2.46 10.82 1.37
CA LYS A 154 -2.54 11.23 2.77
C LYS A 154 -4.02 11.43 3.09
N LEU A 155 -4.51 10.74 4.11
CA LEU A 155 -5.86 11.01 4.62
C LEU A 155 -5.80 12.22 5.55
N ASP A 156 -6.53 13.28 5.21
CA ASP A 156 -6.79 14.34 6.18
C ASP A 156 -8.02 13.98 7.01
N MET A 157 -7.75 13.46 8.21
CA MET A 157 -8.81 13.04 9.14
C MET A 157 -9.51 14.23 9.80
N VAL A 158 -8.92 15.43 9.78
CA VAL A 158 -9.48 16.64 10.39
C VAL A 158 -10.50 17.29 9.45
N ASN A 159 -10.11 17.56 8.20
CA ASN A 159 -10.95 18.28 7.23
C ASN A 159 -11.81 17.34 6.38
N GLY A 160 -11.57 16.02 6.48
CA GLY A 160 -12.30 15.02 5.68
C GLY A 160 -11.96 15.06 4.20
N ASP A 161 -10.86 15.72 3.81
CA ASP A 161 -10.36 15.74 2.45
C ASP A 161 -9.56 14.47 2.18
N PRO A 162 -9.96 13.65 1.17
CA PRO A 162 -9.30 12.37 0.90
C PRO A 162 -7.90 12.50 0.32
N THR A 163 -7.50 13.70 -0.11
CA THR A 163 -6.33 13.86 -0.97
C THR A 163 -5.53 15.11 -0.65
N VAL A 164 -4.82 15.12 0.47
CA VAL A 164 -3.64 15.98 0.52
C VAL A 164 -2.56 15.26 -0.29
N PRO A 165 -2.04 15.85 -1.39
CA PRO A 165 -0.89 15.28 -2.07
C PRO A 165 0.20 15.06 -1.03
N LEU A 166 0.77 13.86 -1.00
CA LEU A 166 2.04 13.67 -0.29
C LEU A 166 2.97 14.78 -0.80
N PRO A 167 3.66 15.54 0.09
CA PRO A 167 4.78 16.33 -0.37
C PRO A 167 5.54 15.37 -1.27
N SER A 168 5.70 15.73 -2.53
CA SER A 168 6.31 14.84 -3.52
C SER A 168 7.47 14.20 -2.78
N ASP A 169 7.42 12.85 -2.57
CA ASP A 169 8.66 12.16 -2.30
C ASP A 169 9.50 12.70 -3.43
N LYS A 170 10.32 13.74 -3.16
CA LYS A 170 11.30 14.25 -4.11
C LYS A 170 11.83 12.97 -4.64
N VAL A 171 11.70 12.72 -5.95
CA VAL A 171 12.33 11.59 -6.59
C VAL A 171 13.73 11.66 -6.03
N ARG A 172 13.96 10.96 -4.90
CA ARG A 172 15.25 11.04 -4.23
C ARG A 172 16.13 10.44 -5.27
N GLU A 173 17.00 11.28 -5.81
CA GLU A 173 17.99 10.87 -6.80
C GLU A 173 18.55 9.53 -6.33
N PRO A 174 18.79 8.59 -7.24
CA PRO A 174 19.32 7.31 -6.86
C PRO A 174 20.61 7.60 -6.09
N VAL A 175 20.60 7.39 -4.77
CA VAL A 175 21.82 7.46 -3.98
C VAL A 175 22.76 6.43 -4.61
N ALA A 176 23.83 6.93 -5.20
CA ALA A 176 24.76 6.23 -6.08
C ALA A 176 25.62 5.15 -5.39
N LYS A 177 25.19 4.61 -4.24
CA LYS A 177 25.79 3.43 -3.61
C LYS A 177 24.71 2.36 -3.48
N SER A 178 24.88 1.27 -4.20
CA SER A 178 24.15 0.03 -3.98
C SER A 178 24.37 -0.39 -2.52
N PHE A 179 23.36 -0.27 -1.69
CA PHE A 179 23.38 -0.81 -0.34
C PHE A 179 23.24 -2.31 -0.46
N GLU A 180 24.31 -3.03 -0.11
CA GLU A 180 24.29 -4.49 -0.06
C GLU A 180 23.63 -4.92 1.26
N ILE A 181 22.51 -5.65 1.13
CA ILE A 181 21.74 -6.13 2.27
C ILE A 181 22.40 -7.38 2.84
N THR A 182 22.95 -7.28 4.03
CA THR A 182 23.53 -8.39 4.78
C THR A 182 22.46 -9.26 5.45
N GLU A 183 22.81 -10.47 5.93
CA GLU A 183 21.87 -11.30 6.71
C GLU A 183 21.41 -10.56 7.99
N ARG A 184 22.31 -9.80 8.62
CA ARG A 184 21.96 -8.97 9.78
C ARG A 184 20.90 -7.91 9.43
N ASP A 185 21.00 -7.29 8.26
CA ASP A 185 19.99 -6.33 7.79
C ASP A 185 18.63 -7.00 7.56
N LYS A 186 18.61 -8.23 7.06
CA LYS A 186 17.36 -8.99 6.91
C LYS A 186 16.68 -9.25 8.25
N ASP A 187 17.45 -9.56 9.32
CA ASP A 187 16.90 -9.73 10.66
C ASP A 187 16.29 -8.42 11.19
N PHE A 188 16.97 -7.29 11.02
CA PHE A 188 16.42 -5.97 11.35
C PHE A 188 15.12 -5.66 10.60
N ILE A 189 15.11 -5.93 9.29
CA ILE A 189 13.94 -5.69 8.46
C ILE A 189 12.78 -6.58 8.90
N ARG A 190 13.02 -7.85 9.22
CA ARG A 190 12.00 -8.77 9.74
C ARG A 190 11.40 -8.27 11.06
N GLU A 191 12.22 -7.73 11.97
CA GLU A 191 11.71 -7.18 13.24
C GLU A 191 10.96 -5.87 13.05
N LEU A 192 11.52 -4.91 12.32
CA LEU A 192 10.92 -3.59 12.14
C LEU A 192 9.64 -3.59 11.27
N GLN A 193 9.41 -4.61 10.43
CA GLN A 193 8.17 -4.74 9.66
C GLN A 193 7.00 -5.33 10.44
N LYS A 194 7.25 -5.91 11.63
CA LYS A 194 6.19 -6.41 12.51
C LYS A 194 5.34 -5.28 13.04
N ASP A 195 4.09 -5.58 13.35
CA ASP A 195 3.19 -4.62 13.94
C ASP A 195 3.62 -4.29 15.38
N LEU A 196 3.83 -3.01 15.66
CA LEU A 196 4.31 -2.53 16.96
C LEU A 196 3.26 -2.82 18.05
N LYS A 197 3.71 -3.35 19.19
CA LYS A 197 2.85 -3.51 20.38
C LYS A 197 2.56 -2.15 20.99
N ILE A 198 1.33 -1.99 21.48
CA ILE A 198 0.90 -0.73 22.12
C ILE A 198 1.14 -0.82 23.62
N VAL A 199 2.39 -0.65 24.02
CA VAL A 199 2.90 -0.68 25.39
C VAL A 199 3.90 0.47 25.61
N PRO A 200 4.20 0.92 26.83
CA PRO A 200 5.11 2.06 27.04
C PRO A 200 6.46 1.96 26.35
N GLU A 201 7.08 0.78 26.35
CA GLU A 201 8.39 0.51 25.75
C GLU A 201 8.28 -0.54 24.62
N PRO A 202 7.67 -0.18 23.46
CA PRO A 202 7.32 -1.16 22.44
C PRO A 202 8.52 -1.70 21.67
N PHE A 203 9.65 -1.02 21.67
CA PHE A 203 10.87 -1.39 20.95
C PHE A 203 11.82 -2.30 21.74
N ARG A 204 11.55 -2.51 23.03
CA ARG A 204 12.38 -3.36 23.90
C ARG A 204 12.47 -4.79 23.36
N ILE A 205 11.33 -5.43 23.11
CA ILE A 205 11.30 -6.80 22.60
C ILE A 205 11.97 -6.93 21.21
N PRO A 206 11.69 -6.07 20.21
CA PRO A 206 12.45 -6.06 18.96
C PRO A 206 13.97 -5.97 19.14
N ALA A 207 14.45 -5.12 20.03
CA ALA A 207 15.88 -4.99 20.32
C ALA A 207 16.46 -6.27 20.97
N GLU A 208 15.74 -6.83 21.97
CA GLU A 208 16.10 -8.11 22.60
C GLU A 208 16.18 -9.26 21.59
N ASN A 209 15.20 -9.37 20.67
CA ASN A 209 15.19 -10.38 19.60
C ASN A 209 16.40 -10.28 18.67
N LEU A 210 16.93 -9.08 18.48
CA LEU A 210 18.12 -8.80 17.68
C LEU A 210 19.42 -8.88 18.48
N GLY A 211 19.35 -9.05 19.82
CA GLY A 211 20.51 -9.07 20.70
C GLY A 211 21.25 -7.73 20.75
N ILE A 212 20.53 -6.61 20.72
CA ILE A 212 21.06 -5.24 20.72
C ILE A 212 20.29 -4.35 21.70
N THR A 213 20.80 -3.14 21.93
CA THR A 213 20.12 -2.10 22.67
C THR A 213 19.04 -1.40 21.81
N THR A 214 18.08 -0.76 22.46
CA THR A 214 17.07 0.09 21.76
C THR A 214 17.73 1.26 21.05
N THR A 215 18.82 1.81 21.58
CA THR A 215 19.59 2.89 20.95
C THR A 215 20.18 2.41 19.62
N GLU A 216 20.84 1.27 19.59
CA GLU A 216 21.40 0.67 18.37
C GLU A 216 20.30 0.36 17.33
N LEU A 217 19.12 -0.11 17.79
CA LEU A 217 17.95 -0.31 16.92
C LEU A 217 17.52 1.00 16.24
N PHE A 218 17.44 2.10 17.00
CA PHE A 218 17.04 3.40 16.47
C PHE A 218 18.09 3.99 15.53
N ASP A 219 19.36 3.86 15.86
CA ASP A 219 20.45 4.34 15.00
C ASP A 219 20.43 3.60 13.65
N ARG A 220 20.26 2.28 13.68
CA ARG A 220 20.14 1.49 12.45
C ARG A 220 18.89 1.86 11.64
N ALA A 221 17.76 2.07 12.30
CA ALA A 221 16.53 2.52 11.63
C ALA A 221 16.72 3.89 10.96
N ARG A 222 17.38 4.86 11.63
CA ARG A 222 17.72 6.16 11.05
C ARG A 222 18.66 6.05 9.86
N ASP A 223 19.63 5.13 9.91
CA ASP A 223 20.54 4.88 8.78
C ASP A 223 19.76 4.34 7.57
N TYR A 224 18.81 3.41 7.79
CA TYR A 224 17.92 2.96 6.72
C TYR A 224 17.06 4.08 6.13
N GLU A 225 16.61 5.04 6.95
CA GLU A 225 15.91 6.23 6.45
C GLU A 225 16.83 7.12 5.61
N LYS A 226 18.06 7.41 6.07
CA LYS A 226 19.03 8.23 5.35
C LYS A 226 19.36 7.67 3.97
N ILE A 227 19.60 6.36 3.87
CA ILE A 227 19.89 5.70 2.59
C ILE A 227 18.60 5.36 1.80
N GLY A 228 17.42 5.60 2.40
CA GLY A 228 16.10 5.42 1.81
C GLY A 228 15.67 3.95 1.64
N VAL A 229 16.32 3.01 2.30
CA VAL A 229 15.87 1.61 2.43
C VAL A 229 14.58 1.56 3.23
N MET A 230 14.52 2.27 4.35
CA MET A 230 13.28 2.56 5.06
C MET A 230 12.78 3.94 4.64
N ARG A 231 11.53 4.02 4.21
CA ARG A 231 10.90 5.29 3.83
C ARG A 231 10.48 6.09 5.06
N ARG A 232 9.93 5.41 6.06
CA ARG A 232 9.49 5.96 7.35
C ARG A 232 9.04 4.84 8.28
N PHE A 233 8.92 5.14 9.57
CA PHE A 233 8.18 4.35 10.54
C PHE A 233 6.86 5.07 10.83
N ALA A 234 5.69 4.40 10.64
CA ALA A 234 4.40 5.08 10.68
C ALA A 234 3.22 4.12 10.91
N ALA A 235 2.07 4.70 11.30
CA ALA A 235 0.81 3.98 11.33
C ALA A 235 0.20 3.86 9.92
N ILE A 236 -0.32 2.69 9.60
CA ILE A 236 -1.05 2.42 8.37
C ILE A 236 -2.54 2.42 8.68
N LEU A 237 -3.28 3.33 8.07
CA LEU A 237 -4.71 3.49 8.26
C LEU A 237 -5.52 2.69 7.24
N ARG A 238 -6.75 2.33 7.59
CA ARG A 238 -7.72 1.70 6.68
C ARG A 238 -8.60 2.77 6.02
N HIS A 239 -8.48 2.91 4.71
CA HIS A 239 -9.22 3.92 3.94
C HIS A 239 -10.75 3.68 3.91
N ARG A 240 -11.21 2.43 3.95
CA ARG A 240 -12.67 2.11 3.91
C ARG A 240 -13.42 2.65 5.11
N GLU A 241 -12.80 2.63 6.30
CA GLU A 241 -13.38 3.17 7.52
C GLU A 241 -13.47 4.71 7.50
N ALA A 242 -12.82 5.35 6.54
CA ALA A 242 -12.92 6.79 6.29
C ALA A 242 -14.03 7.18 5.28
N GLY A 243 -14.91 6.21 4.88
CA GLY A 243 -16.10 6.47 4.05
C GLY A 243 -15.91 6.35 2.53
N PHE A 244 -14.76 5.83 2.06
CA PHE A 244 -14.51 5.60 0.63
C PHE A 244 -14.82 4.14 0.26
N ILE A 245 -16.04 3.90 -0.26
CA ILE A 245 -16.56 2.55 -0.52
C ILE A 245 -16.19 2.07 -1.93
N ALA A 246 -16.08 2.98 -2.91
CA ALA A 246 -15.81 2.63 -4.31
C ALA A 246 -14.36 2.90 -4.69
N ASN A 247 -13.59 1.82 -4.88
CA ASN A 247 -12.23 1.86 -5.43
C ASN A 247 -12.30 1.44 -6.89
N GLY A 248 -12.06 2.37 -7.81
CA GLY A 248 -12.01 2.13 -9.23
C GLY A 248 -10.56 2.16 -9.75
N MET A 249 -10.13 1.11 -10.42
CA MET A 249 -8.94 1.15 -11.25
C MET A 249 -9.37 1.51 -12.67
N ILE A 250 -9.03 2.71 -13.12
CA ILE A 250 -9.30 3.11 -14.49
C ILE A 250 -8.08 2.74 -15.32
N VAL A 251 -8.34 2.03 -16.42
CA VAL A 251 -7.33 1.65 -17.40
C VAL A 251 -7.60 2.39 -18.70
N TRP A 252 -6.60 3.06 -19.24
CA TRP A 252 -6.67 3.95 -20.39
C TRP A 252 -5.85 3.42 -21.53
N ASN A 253 -6.37 3.51 -22.74
CA ASN A 253 -5.63 3.29 -23.98
C ASN A 253 -5.16 4.63 -24.53
N VAL A 254 -3.93 4.98 -24.26
CA VAL A 254 -3.35 6.29 -24.59
C VAL A 254 -2.37 6.11 -25.76
N PRO A 255 -2.40 6.98 -26.80
CA PRO A 255 -1.38 6.98 -27.85
C PRO A 255 0.02 7.08 -27.27
N THR A 256 0.97 6.33 -27.85
CA THR A 256 2.32 6.19 -27.30
C THR A 256 3.04 7.54 -27.19
N ASP A 257 2.82 8.44 -28.14
CA ASP A 257 3.50 9.74 -28.22
C ASP A 257 3.02 10.73 -27.14
N SER A 258 1.77 10.58 -26.65
CA SER A 258 1.19 11.45 -25.62
C SER A 258 1.13 10.81 -24.24
N ILE A 259 1.60 9.57 -24.06
CA ILE A 259 1.40 8.80 -22.84
C ILE A 259 2.03 9.47 -21.60
N ASP A 260 3.18 10.12 -21.76
CA ASP A 260 3.87 10.78 -20.66
C ASP A 260 3.19 12.11 -20.29
N GLU A 261 2.70 12.86 -21.27
CA GLU A 261 1.92 14.08 -21.05
C GLU A 261 0.62 13.73 -20.30
N ILE A 262 -0.14 12.76 -20.82
CA ILE A 262 -1.40 12.33 -20.21
C ILE A 262 -1.16 11.74 -18.81
N GLY A 263 -0.10 10.94 -18.61
CA GLY A 263 0.26 10.39 -17.33
C GLY A 263 0.57 11.47 -16.27
N ASN A 264 1.34 12.48 -16.65
CA ASN A 264 1.61 13.64 -15.78
C ASN A 264 0.32 14.43 -15.50
N ARG A 265 -0.55 14.63 -16.50
CA ARG A 265 -1.83 15.30 -16.33
C ARG A 265 -2.77 14.53 -15.40
N LEU A 266 -2.86 13.19 -15.55
CA LEU A 266 -3.61 12.33 -14.61
C LEU A 266 -3.08 12.44 -13.18
N ALA A 267 -1.79 12.62 -12.98
CA ALA A 267 -1.19 12.78 -11.67
C ALA A 267 -1.59 14.10 -10.96
N THR A 268 -2.05 15.11 -11.68
CA THR A 268 -2.50 16.39 -11.08
C THR A 268 -3.89 16.33 -10.46
N PHE A 269 -4.74 15.36 -10.89
CA PHE A 269 -6.08 15.25 -10.36
C PHE A 269 -6.06 14.80 -8.88
N PRO A 270 -6.74 15.52 -7.98
CA PRO A 270 -6.80 15.14 -6.57
C PRO A 270 -7.48 13.78 -6.35
N GLU A 271 -8.47 13.42 -7.16
CA GLU A 271 -9.20 12.14 -7.09
C GLU A 271 -8.31 10.94 -7.46
N VAL A 272 -7.25 11.16 -8.23
CA VAL A 272 -6.30 10.12 -8.62
C VAL A 272 -5.26 9.94 -7.53
N SER A 273 -5.25 8.77 -6.90
CA SER A 273 -4.29 8.42 -5.85
C SER A 273 -3.01 7.79 -6.38
N HIS A 274 -3.11 7.06 -7.48
CA HIS A 274 -1.99 6.35 -8.10
C HIS A 274 -2.11 6.47 -9.62
N CYS A 275 -0.98 6.61 -10.32
CA CYS A 275 -0.93 6.61 -11.78
C CYS A 275 0.35 5.94 -12.27
N TYR A 276 0.19 4.92 -13.16
CA TYR A 276 1.28 4.09 -13.66
C TYR A 276 1.17 3.85 -15.16
N ARG A 277 2.31 3.83 -15.87
CA ARG A 277 2.43 3.23 -17.20
C ARG A 277 2.77 1.74 -17.07
N ARG A 278 2.11 0.89 -17.88
CA ARG A 278 2.29 -0.57 -17.90
C ARG A 278 2.35 -1.09 -19.35
N PRO A 279 2.89 -2.30 -19.58
CA PRO A 279 2.94 -2.88 -20.91
C PRO A 279 1.55 -3.23 -21.45
N VAL A 280 1.45 -3.28 -22.79
CA VAL A 280 0.29 -3.76 -23.55
C VAL A 280 0.52 -5.19 -24.05
N TYR A 281 -0.59 -5.88 -24.38
CA TYR A 281 -0.60 -7.20 -25.00
C TYR A 281 -1.63 -7.22 -26.14
N LYS A 282 -1.60 -8.21 -27.02
CA LYS A 282 -2.55 -8.33 -28.13
C LYS A 282 -4.02 -8.28 -27.68
N ASP A 283 -4.32 -8.84 -26.53
CA ASP A 283 -5.65 -8.86 -25.91
C ASP A 283 -5.79 -7.93 -24.70
N TRP A 284 -4.82 -7.03 -24.49
CA TRP A 284 -4.81 -6.02 -23.43
C TRP A 284 -4.16 -4.74 -23.96
N ARG A 285 -4.98 -3.81 -24.47
CA ARG A 285 -4.51 -2.57 -25.11
C ARG A 285 -4.22 -1.42 -24.16
N PHE A 286 -4.67 -1.50 -22.90
CA PHE A 286 -4.53 -0.41 -21.95
C PHE A 286 -3.10 -0.30 -21.41
N ASN A 287 -2.54 0.91 -21.48
CA ASN A 287 -1.14 1.19 -21.13
C ASN A 287 -0.95 2.17 -19.99
N LEU A 288 -2.03 2.89 -19.57
CA LEU A 288 -2.01 3.81 -18.45
C LEU A 288 -3.07 3.41 -17.45
N PHE A 289 -2.71 3.40 -16.16
CA PHE A 289 -3.53 2.91 -15.06
C PHE A 289 -3.63 3.99 -13.99
N SER A 290 -4.84 4.36 -13.58
CA SER A 290 -5.07 5.26 -12.47
C SER A 290 -6.03 4.67 -11.46
N MET A 291 -5.80 4.96 -10.17
CA MET A 291 -6.69 4.56 -9.09
C MET A 291 -7.46 5.77 -8.58
N ILE A 292 -8.78 5.64 -8.53
CA ILE A 292 -9.66 6.63 -7.92
C ILE A 292 -10.40 6.05 -6.72
N HIS A 293 -10.71 6.93 -5.77
CA HIS A 293 -11.50 6.59 -4.59
C HIS A 293 -12.74 7.46 -4.57
N ALA A 294 -13.91 6.85 -4.46
CA ALA A 294 -15.19 7.55 -4.48
C ALA A 294 -16.15 7.01 -3.41
N ARG A 295 -17.18 7.79 -3.10
CA ARG A 295 -18.20 7.39 -2.12
C ARG A 295 -19.25 6.45 -2.69
N SER A 296 -19.40 6.42 -4.02
CA SER A 296 -20.34 5.52 -4.72
C SER A 296 -19.80 5.14 -6.10
N LEU A 297 -20.37 4.09 -6.71
CA LEU A 297 -20.04 3.67 -8.08
C LEU A 297 -20.42 4.76 -9.10
N GLU A 298 -21.55 5.47 -8.89
CA GLU A 298 -21.98 6.56 -9.75
C GLU A 298 -20.99 7.72 -9.70
N SER A 299 -20.53 8.09 -8.50
CA SER A 299 -19.55 9.17 -8.36
C SER A 299 -18.20 8.77 -8.98
N ALA A 300 -17.79 7.51 -8.90
CA ALA A 300 -16.60 7.03 -9.58
C ALA A 300 -16.72 7.11 -11.12
N LYS A 301 -17.87 6.73 -11.67
CA LYS A 301 -18.15 6.86 -13.12
C LYS A 301 -18.14 8.33 -13.56
N LYS A 302 -18.72 9.22 -12.76
CA LYS A 302 -18.75 10.65 -13.05
C LYS A 302 -17.33 11.23 -13.08
N ILE A 303 -16.51 10.93 -12.06
CA ILE A 303 -15.10 11.34 -11.99
C ILE A 303 -14.33 10.82 -13.23
N ALA A 304 -14.49 9.54 -13.58
CA ALA A 304 -13.81 8.98 -14.75
C ALA A 304 -14.20 9.67 -16.05
N LEU A 305 -15.48 9.99 -16.23
CA LEU A 305 -15.98 10.70 -17.40
C LEU A 305 -15.46 12.14 -17.48
N GLU A 306 -15.41 12.85 -16.35
CA GLU A 306 -14.86 14.21 -16.27
C GLU A 306 -13.35 14.20 -16.59
N ILE A 307 -12.60 13.26 -16.02
CA ILE A 307 -11.17 13.09 -16.34
C ILE A 307 -10.98 12.79 -17.82
N SER A 308 -11.76 11.83 -18.39
CA SER A 308 -11.71 11.45 -19.80
C SER A 308 -11.86 12.67 -20.72
N LYS A 309 -12.88 13.50 -20.48
CA LYS A 309 -13.10 14.74 -21.25
C LYS A 309 -11.93 15.73 -21.15
N ILE A 310 -11.37 15.88 -19.96
CA ILE A 310 -10.27 16.83 -19.74
C ILE A 310 -8.98 16.36 -20.42
N ILE A 311 -8.67 15.06 -20.37
CA ILE A 311 -7.44 14.50 -20.98
C ILE A 311 -7.61 14.15 -22.46
N GLY A 312 -8.87 14.11 -22.97
CA GLY A 312 -9.17 13.79 -24.37
C GLY A 312 -8.99 12.30 -24.72
N ILE A 313 -9.21 11.40 -23.77
CA ILE A 313 -9.07 9.94 -23.97
C ILE A 313 -10.41 9.27 -23.62
N ASP A 314 -11.09 8.73 -24.62
CA ASP A 314 -12.42 8.08 -24.50
C ASP A 314 -12.34 6.55 -24.43
N ASP A 315 -11.22 5.94 -24.91
CA ASP A 315 -11.00 4.50 -24.77
C ASP A 315 -10.43 4.18 -23.39
N TYR A 316 -11.33 3.97 -22.43
CA TYR A 316 -11.00 3.57 -21.08
C TYR A 316 -12.00 2.58 -20.50
N GLN A 317 -11.62 1.89 -19.46
CA GLN A 317 -12.50 1.04 -18.65
C GLN A 317 -12.29 1.30 -17.17
N ILE A 318 -13.35 1.12 -16.37
CA ILE A 318 -13.28 1.17 -14.92
C ILE A 318 -13.44 -0.23 -14.37
N LEU A 319 -12.39 -0.75 -13.77
CA LEU A 319 -12.37 -2.08 -13.15
C LEU A 319 -12.68 -1.91 -11.65
N PHE A 320 -13.94 -2.11 -11.28
CA PHE A 320 -14.37 -2.07 -9.89
C PHE A 320 -13.98 -3.35 -9.16
N SER A 321 -13.54 -3.22 -7.92
CA SER A 321 -13.32 -4.37 -7.04
C SER A 321 -14.67 -4.90 -6.55
N THR A 322 -15.00 -6.13 -6.87
CA THR A 322 -16.20 -6.83 -6.38
C THR A 322 -15.94 -7.51 -5.04
N ARG A 323 -14.75 -8.10 -4.88
CA ARG A 323 -14.29 -8.73 -3.63
C ARG A 323 -12.83 -8.37 -3.35
N GLU A 324 -12.47 -8.30 -2.07
CA GLU A 324 -11.09 -8.19 -1.59
C GLU A 324 -10.69 -9.50 -0.93
N PHE A 325 -9.78 -10.26 -1.54
CA PHE A 325 -9.28 -11.53 -1.00
C PHE A 325 -8.09 -11.32 -0.06
N LYS A 326 -7.24 -10.35 -0.34
CA LYS A 326 -6.08 -10.00 0.48
C LYS A 326 -5.75 -8.51 0.35
N LYS A 327 -5.42 -7.90 1.48
CA LYS A 327 -4.85 -6.54 1.53
C LYS A 327 -3.89 -6.47 2.69
N GLU A 328 -2.66 -6.88 2.44
CA GLU A 328 -1.59 -6.91 3.43
C GLU A 328 -0.33 -6.25 2.85
N ARG A 329 0.63 -5.95 3.70
CA ARG A 329 1.95 -5.56 3.21
C ARG A 329 2.75 -6.79 2.83
N VAL A 330 3.63 -6.63 1.83
CA VAL A 330 4.68 -7.63 1.55
C VAL A 330 5.50 -7.82 2.81
N LYS A 331 5.72 -9.07 3.16
CA LYS A 331 6.64 -9.46 4.22
C LYS A 331 7.99 -9.78 3.58
N TYR A 332 8.98 -8.99 3.95
CA TYR A 332 10.31 -9.10 3.38
C TYR A 332 11.15 -10.13 4.13
N PHE A 333 11.93 -10.92 3.38
CA PHE A 333 12.92 -11.88 3.91
C PHE A 333 12.35 -12.92 4.89
N GLU A 334 11.04 -13.21 4.82
CA GLU A 334 10.47 -14.31 5.60
C GLU A 334 11.18 -15.62 5.24
N LYS A 335 11.46 -16.44 6.27
CA LYS A 335 11.94 -17.81 6.07
C LYS A 335 10.71 -18.64 5.68
N VAL A 336 10.70 -19.15 4.45
CA VAL A 336 9.69 -20.09 3.96
C VAL A 336 9.99 -21.47 4.49
#